data_70b5539dda431eca478140e06f44c84b
#
_entry.id   70b5539dda431eca478140e06f44c84b
#
_cell.length_a   1.000
_cell.length_b   1.000
_cell.length_c   1.000
_cell.angle_alpha   90.00
_cell.angle_beta   90.00
_cell.angle_gamma   90.00
#
_symmetry.space_group_name_H-M   'P 1'
#
loop_
_entity.id
_entity.type
_entity.pdbx_description
1 polymer ?
#
loop_
_entity_poly.entity_id
_entity_poly.type
_entity_poly.pdbx_seq_one_letter_code
_entity_poly.pdbx_strand_id
1 'polypeptide(L)'
;MAAGTLQVDGKLGGQVFAASGSTLSGSGTLGAVTIASGATLAPGSANLPTGRMNVQGDLAFQPGSVFRVATTPDGLASNLWVAGSASLAGSVVHIGPNGNYAPSTTYTILTADNGVLGRFDSVSSNLAFLTPSLAYDSQRVDLVVSLKQVPSDDGGSRPIQFVDAAASGNQRAVARALQSLAPESALYRHVLNLPDGMPAQAFDALSGEAHASAMSILQGATSAMTQMPLSRLRANLGAGWAPGAPTAQLGRGDAASLPQSNAQPLWTQVFGNWTTLGGDGNAARTTQTDSGMILGGDVAVGAQWRLGGALGYTNSRSRTSDRASSADVDSYSVTLYGGRAFEAGAGRINLSLGAAYTWHDVDTRRSTAAAGLDQTLKAGYGASTGQVFGEFGYAVPLNDRVTLEPFVGANFSDLRTRGFSESGGDAALRGESGRSRITTTTLGLHARSDFESAGARGAVQGTLGWRHAFGDRNPLSTMSFVQGGDAFSVTGAPVAQDAVVVELGVGIDVSKRTTVSALYGGQFGDGNRQNSGTLEVKYRY
;
A
#
# COMPACT_ATOMS: atom_id res chain seq x y z
N MET A 1 -49.35 17.97 9.75
CA MET A 1 -48.10 18.08 9.00
C MET A 1 -48.18 17.11 7.82
N ALA A 2 -48.17 17.61 6.59
CA ALA A 2 -48.45 16.78 5.40
C ALA A 2 -47.18 16.19 4.77
N ALA A 3 -46.05 16.89 4.85
CA ALA A 3 -44.75 16.43 4.36
C ALA A 3 -43.61 17.30 4.93
N GLY A 4 -42.35 16.90 4.72
CA GLY A 4 -41.18 17.63 5.17
C GLY A 4 -40.81 17.39 6.63
N THR A 5 -39.94 18.21 7.22
CA THR A 5 -39.45 18.08 8.60
C THR A 5 -40.01 19.24 9.43
N LEU A 6 -40.61 18.91 10.58
CA LEU A 6 -40.98 19.85 11.61
C LEU A 6 -40.10 19.59 12.84
N GLN A 7 -39.25 20.54 13.17
CA GLN A 7 -38.44 20.51 14.40
C GLN A 7 -39.12 21.38 15.47
N VAL A 8 -39.40 20.79 16.64
CA VAL A 8 -40.01 21.46 17.77
C VAL A 8 -39.10 21.40 18.97
N ASP A 9 -38.47 22.55 19.30
CA ASP A 9 -37.59 22.70 20.48
C ASP A 9 -38.27 23.51 21.61
N GLY A 10 -39.44 24.10 21.32
CA GLY A 10 -40.27 24.81 22.26
C GLY A 10 -41.53 24.00 22.63
N LYS A 11 -42.69 24.70 22.79
CA LYS A 11 -43.98 24.08 23.03
C LYS A 11 -44.92 24.23 21.86
N LEU A 12 -45.51 23.12 21.44
CA LEU A 12 -46.58 23.08 20.45
C LEU A 12 -47.80 22.38 21.05
N GLY A 13 -48.81 23.19 21.38
CA GLY A 13 -50.07 22.70 21.97
C GLY A 13 -51.01 22.06 20.95
N GLY A 14 -52.03 21.39 21.44
CA GLY A 14 -53.01 20.69 20.60
C GLY A 14 -52.52 19.34 20.10
N GLN A 15 -53.36 18.72 19.23
CA GLN A 15 -53.01 17.44 18.63
C GLN A 15 -52.08 17.59 17.42
N VAL A 16 -51.04 16.79 17.37
CA VAL A 16 -50.07 16.74 16.26
C VAL A 16 -50.27 15.45 15.47
N PHE A 17 -50.56 15.58 14.19
CA PHE A 17 -50.63 14.47 13.26
C PHE A 17 -49.52 14.56 12.22
N ALA A 18 -48.61 13.58 12.23
CA ALA A 18 -47.55 13.46 11.23
C ALA A 18 -47.99 12.49 10.12
N ALA A 19 -48.23 13.01 8.92
CA ALA A 19 -48.66 12.22 7.77
C ALA A 19 -47.48 11.55 7.07
N SER A 20 -47.77 10.61 6.18
CA SER A 20 -46.76 9.91 5.37
C SER A 20 -45.77 10.87 4.69
N GLY A 21 -44.50 10.51 4.72
CA GLY A 21 -43.40 11.33 4.17
C GLY A 21 -42.97 12.51 5.05
N SER A 22 -43.52 12.65 6.25
CA SER A 22 -43.11 13.70 7.19
C SER A 22 -42.20 13.17 8.30
N THR A 23 -41.35 14.06 8.82
CA THR A 23 -40.49 13.81 9.98
C THR A 23 -40.77 14.84 11.08
N LEU A 24 -41.14 14.35 12.26
CA LEU A 24 -41.28 15.17 13.47
C LEU A 24 -40.04 14.98 14.33
N SER A 25 -39.34 16.07 14.66
CA SER A 25 -38.08 16.06 15.41
C SER A 25 -38.03 17.18 16.46
N GLY A 26 -36.94 17.19 17.25
CA GLY A 26 -36.68 18.23 18.26
C GLY A 26 -36.75 17.69 19.70
N SER A 27 -36.53 18.61 20.66
CA SER A 27 -36.43 18.31 22.09
C SER A 27 -37.52 19.02 22.90
N GLY A 28 -38.56 19.50 22.23
CA GLY A 28 -39.64 20.30 22.83
C GLY A 28 -40.76 19.47 23.45
N THR A 29 -41.86 20.20 23.72
CA THR A 29 -43.05 19.63 24.32
C THR A 29 -44.23 19.74 23.33
N LEU A 30 -44.94 18.62 23.12
CA LEU A 30 -46.08 18.48 22.23
C LEU A 30 -47.33 18.15 23.01
N GLY A 31 -48.51 18.38 22.43
CA GLY A 31 -49.75 17.81 22.93
C GLY A 31 -49.87 16.30 22.64
N ALA A 32 -51.05 15.80 22.29
CA ALA A 32 -51.18 14.42 21.82
C ALA A 32 -50.58 14.26 20.43
N VAL A 33 -49.93 13.12 20.15
CA VAL A 33 -49.17 12.89 18.89
C VAL A 33 -49.61 11.61 18.22
N THR A 34 -49.89 11.66 16.91
CA THR A 34 -50.10 10.50 16.07
C THR A 34 -49.11 10.48 14.91
N ILE A 35 -48.37 9.38 14.78
CA ILE A 35 -47.40 9.13 13.69
C ILE A 35 -48.03 8.13 12.72
N ALA A 36 -48.38 8.61 11.52
CA ALA A 36 -49.04 7.79 10.51
C ALA A 36 -48.06 6.85 9.81
N SER A 37 -48.57 5.88 9.07
CA SER A 37 -47.75 5.04 8.18
C SER A 37 -46.88 5.88 7.25
N GLY A 38 -45.61 5.54 7.14
CA GLY A 38 -44.61 6.29 6.34
C GLY A 38 -44.13 7.62 6.96
N ALA A 39 -44.57 7.98 8.16
CA ALA A 39 -44.06 9.11 8.93
C ALA A 39 -42.97 8.68 9.92
N THR A 40 -42.08 9.60 10.24
CA THR A 40 -40.96 9.39 11.19
C THR A 40 -41.07 10.30 12.40
N LEU A 41 -40.89 9.74 13.59
CA LEU A 41 -40.63 10.50 14.82
C LEU A 41 -39.16 10.32 15.22
N ALA A 42 -38.46 11.43 15.37
CA ALA A 42 -37.00 11.45 15.64
C ALA A 42 -36.67 12.48 16.76
N PRO A 43 -36.78 12.11 18.04
CA PRO A 43 -36.44 13.02 19.13
C PRO A 43 -34.99 13.46 19.03
N GLY A 44 -34.71 14.71 19.39
CA GLY A 44 -33.43 15.37 19.25
C GLY A 44 -33.32 16.24 17.99
N SER A 45 -32.20 16.91 17.88
CA SER A 45 -31.86 17.81 16.77
C SER A 45 -30.41 17.60 16.33
N ALA A 46 -29.99 18.28 15.28
CA ALA A 46 -28.58 18.22 14.82
C ALA A 46 -27.60 18.66 15.92
N ASN A 47 -28.00 19.61 16.76
CA ASN A 47 -27.15 20.13 17.85
C ASN A 47 -27.31 19.31 19.16
N LEU A 48 -28.37 18.55 19.32
CA LEU A 48 -28.64 17.69 20.46
C LEU A 48 -29.25 16.36 19.98
N PRO A 49 -28.44 15.47 19.38
CA PRO A 49 -28.96 14.24 18.77
C PRO A 49 -29.68 13.30 19.76
N THR A 50 -29.26 13.29 21.01
CA THR A 50 -29.87 12.51 22.12
C THR A 50 -30.87 13.31 22.93
N GLY A 51 -31.50 14.31 22.33
CA GLY A 51 -32.49 15.14 22.99
C GLY A 51 -33.76 14.33 23.38
N ARG A 52 -34.42 14.77 24.47
CA ARG A 52 -35.68 14.22 24.92
C ARG A 52 -36.84 15.04 24.37
N MET A 53 -37.83 14.36 23.79
CA MET A 53 -39.11 14.98 23.39
C MET A 53 -40.19 14.60 24.39
N ASN A 54 -41.03 15.56 24.80
CA ASN A 54 -42.09 15.36 25.78
C ASN A 54 -43.45 15.42 25.08
N VAL A 55 -44.32 14.47 25.36
CA VAL A 55 -45.72 14.40 24.87
C VAL A 55 -46.65 14.49 26.06
N GLN A 56 -47.43 15.57 26.17
CA GLN A 56 -48.32 15.83 27.32
C GLN A 56 -49.64 15.02 27.25
N GLY A 57 -50.02 14.52 26.09
CA GLY A 57 -51.16 13.63 25.88
C GLY A 57 -50.72 12.23 25.51
N ASP A 58 -51.60 11.50 24.81
CA ASP A 58 -51.29 10.17 24.28
C ASP A 58 -50.40 10.22 23.04
N LEU A 59 -49.59 9.19 22.86
CA LEU A 59 -48.78 8.95 21.70
C LEU A 59 -49.24 7.69 20.95
N ALA A 60 -49.46 7.80 19.64
CA ALA A 60 -49.81 6.66 18.82
C ALA A 60 -48.86 6.51 17.61
N PHE A 61 -48.18 5.40 17.52
CA PHE A 61 -47.48 4.96 16.30
C PHE A 61 -48.41 4.01 15.52
N GLN A 62 -48.71 4.33 14.27
CA GLN A 62 -49.49 3.46 13.39
C GLN A 62 -48.59 2.41 12.71
N PRO A 63 -49.13 1.27 12.23
CA PRO A 63 -48.39 0.31 11.42
C PRO A 63 -47.70 0.99 10.25
N GLY A 64 -46.40 0.69 10.03
CA GLY A 64 -45.56 1.30 8.99
C GLY A 64 -45.00 2.69 9.35
N SER A 65 -45.20 3.20 10.56
CA SER A 65 -44.51 4.38 11.09
C SER A 65 -43.07 4.04 11.52
N VAL A 66 -42.21 5.04 11.66
CA VAL A 66 -40.81 4.88 12.04
C VAL A 66 -40.50 5.70 13.29
N PHE A 67 -39.96 5.05 14.30
CA PHE A 67 -39.33 5.69 15.44
C PHE A 67 -37.80 5.67 15.27
N ARG A 68 -37.19 6.82 15.02
CA ARG A 68 -35.73 6.95 14.85
C ARG A 68 -35.10 7.30 16.16
N VAL A 69 -34.18 6.46 16.64
CA VAL A 69 -33.48 6.62 17.91
C VAL A 69 -32.01 6.86 17.66
N ALA A 70 -31.48 7.97 18.15
CA ALA A 70 -30.06 8.24 18.19
C ALA A 70 -29.49 7.84 19.56
N THR A 71 -28.32 7.19 19.58
CA THR A 71 -27.64 6.80 20.82
C THR A 71 -26.20 7.29 20.81
N THR A 72 -25.62 7.43 22.00
CA THR A 72 -24.20 7.74 22.18
C THR A 72 -23.48 6.66 22.97
N PRO A 73 -22.14 6.56 22.86
CA PRO A 73 -21.34 5.60 23.63
C PRO A 73 -21.47 5.75 25.14
N ASP A 74 -21.78 6.96 25.62
CA ASP A 74 -21.88 7.30 27.04
C ASP A 74 -23.18 6.78 27.69
N GLY A 75 -23.99 5.99 26.94
CA GLY A 75 -25.24 5.44 27.42
C GLY A 75 -26.43 6.40 27.29
N LEU A 76 -26.29 7.52 26.58
CA LEU A 76 -27.38 8.43 26.30
C LEU A 76 -28.14 8.00 25.04
N ALA A 77 -29.43 8.20 25.02
CA ALA A 77 -30.26 7.98 23.85
C ALA A 77 -31.24 9.14 23.65
N SER A 78 -31.61 9.38 22.41
CA SER A 78 -32.79 10.18 22.16
C SER A 78 -34.01 9.41 22.69
N ASN A 79 -34.88 10.08 23.44
CA ASN A 79 -36.00 9.39 24.08
C ASN A 79 -37.28 10.23 24.07
N LEU A 80 -38.38 9.52 24.32
CA LEU A 80 -39.72 10.07 24.49
C LEU A 80 -40.17 9.93 25.94
N TRP A 81 -40.72 10.99 26.50
CA TRP A 81 -41.53 10.91 27.70
C TRP A 81 -42.96 11.25 27.32
N VAL A 82 -43.90 10.39 27.70
CA VAL A 82 -45.34 10.50 27.40
C VAL A 82 -46.09 10.54 28.70
N ALA A 83 -46.80 11.65 29.01
CA ALA A 83 -47.61 11.78 30.20
C ALA A 83 -48.89 10.93 30.10
N GLY A 84 -49.38 10.64 28.89
CA GLY A 84 -50.46 9.74 28.60
C GLY A 84 -50.01 8.31 28.40
N SER A 85 -50.76 7.56 27.60
CA SER A 85 -50.44 6.21 27.12
C SER A 85 -49.68 6.26 25.80
N ALA A 86 -48.83 5.27 25.56
CA ALA A 86 -48.12 5.08 24.28
C ALA A 86 -48.64 3.81 23.59
N SER A 87 -49.30 3.97 22.45
CA SER A 87 -49.74 2.87 21.58
C SER A 87 -48.70 2.63 20.49
N LEU A 88 -48.08 1.44 20.44
CA LEU A 88 -46.93 1.13 19.61
C LEU A 88 -47.29 0.21 18.46
N ALA A 89 -46.81 0.56 17.27
CA ALA A 89 -46.73 -0.23 16.05
C ALA A 89 -45.59 0.32 15.18
N GLY A 90 -45.36 -0.27 13.99
CA GLY A 90 -44.31 0.20 13.09
C GLY A 90 -42.91 -0.24 13.52
N SER A 91 -41.87 0.48 13.13
CA SER A 91 -40.49 0.05 13.30
C SER A 91 -39.63 1.05 14.09
N VAL A 92 -38.61 0.53 14.78
CA VAL A 92 -37.55 1.32 15.40
C VAL A 92 -36.31 1.26 14.53
N VAL A 93 -35.75 2.40 14.18
CA VAL A 93 -34.49 2.51 13.48
C VAL A 93 -33.45 3.11 14.42
N HIS A 94 -32.46 2.30 14.79
CA HIS A 94 -31.35 2.74 15.63
C HIS A 94 -30.27 3.37 14.77
N ILE A 95 -29.91 4.60 15.07
CA ILE A 95 -28.81 5.32 14.46
C ILE A 95 -27.83 5.66 15.58
N GLY A 96 -26.64 5.03 15.53
CA GLY A 96 -25.52 5.41 16.36
C GLY A 96 -24.61 6.35 15.58
N PRO A 97 -24.18 7.49 16.12
CA PRO A 97 -22.99 8.18 15.60
C PRO A 97 -21.78 7.28 15.78
N ASN A 98 -20.72 7.48 14.97
CA ASN A 98 -19.43 6.82 15.18
C ASN A 98 -19.02 7.02 16.66
N GLY A 99 -19.10 5.98 17.45
CA GLY A 99 -18.94 6.05 18.89
C GLY A 99 -18.45 4.75 19.51
N ASN A 100 -18.09 4.80 20.78
CA ASN A 100 -17.48 3.70 21.51
C ASN A 100 -18.52 2.85 22.26
N TYR A 101 -19.51 2.27 21.58
CA TYR A 101 -20.52 1.43 22.23
C TYR A 101 -19.88 0.20 22.87
N ALA A 102 -20.27 -0.08 24.11
CA ALA A 102 -19.95 -1.35 24.74
C ALA A 102 -20.98 -2.42 24.34
N PRO A 103 -20.62 -3.69 24.20
CA PRO A 103 -21.56 -4.79 24.05
C PRO A 103 -22.57 -4.80 25.19
N SER A 104 -23.84 -5.14 24.89
CA SER A 104 -24.93 -5.25 25.86
C SER A 104 -25.36 -3.93 26.51
N THR A 105 -25.18 -2.80 25.84
CA THR A 105 -25.66 -1.51 26.34
C THR A 105 -27.20 -1.43 26.22
N THR A 106 -27.84 -0.94 27.29
CA THR A 106 -29.32 -0.75 27.34
C THR A 106 -29.62 0.74 27.39
N TYR A 107 -30.53 1.19 26.53
CA TYR A 107 -30.97 2.58 26.42
C TYR A 107 -32.49 2.66 26.60
N THR A 108 -32.97 3.44 27.57
CA THR A 108 -34.40 3.74 27.65
C THR A 108 -34.79 4.74 26.56
N ILE A 109 -35.60 4.32 25.59
CA ILE A 109 -35.99 5.10 24.41
C ILE A 109 -37.39 5.68 24.50
N LEU A 110 -38.26 5.11 25.36
CA LEU A 110 -39.61 5.60 25.59
C LEU A 110 -40.03 5.30 27.03
N THR A 111 -40.68 6.28 27.68
CA THR A 111 -41.42 6.10 28.94
C THR A 111 -42.82 6.67 28.79
N ALA A 112 -43.86 5.98 29.34
CA ALA A 112 -45.22 6.42 29.30
C ALA A 112 -45.86 6.25 30.69
N ASP A 113 -46.35 7.32 31.28
CA ASP A 113 -46.85 7.32 32.66
C ASP A 113 -48.11 6.48 32.81
N ASN A 114 -49.00 6.47 31.78
CA ASN A 114 -50.21 5.68 31.75
C ASN A 114 -50.05 4.33 31.01
N GLY A 115 -48.81 3.93 30.73
CA GLY A 115 -48.47 2.62 30.21
C GLY A 115 -48.22 2.55 28.71
N VAL A 116 -47.54 1.48 28.34
CA VAL A 116 -47.18 1.12 26.95
C VAL A 116 -48.13 0.03 26.46
N LEU A 117 -48.78 0.26 25.32
CA LEU A 117 -49.72 -0.65 24.67
C LEU A 117 -49.15 -1.11 23.33
N GLY A 118 -49.19 -2.41 23.06
CA GLY A 118 -48.63 -2.97 21.82
C GLY A 118 -47.13 -3.11 21.85
N ARG A 119 -46.55 -3.34 20.67
CA ARG A 119 -45.10 -3.46 20.46
C ARG A 119 -44.73 -2.92 19.08
N PHE A 120 -43.50 -2.46 18.89
CA PHE A 120 -42.96 -2.21 17.57
C PHE A 120 -42.78 -3.53 16.81
N ASP A 121 -43.04 -3.52 15.51
CA ASP A 121 -42.98 -4.70 14.64
C ASP A 121 -41.54 -5.19 14.40
N SER A 122 -40.61 -4.27 14.36
CA SER A 122 -39.18 -4.55 14.12
C SER A 122 -38.28 -3.48 14.69
N VAL A 123 -37.00 -3.84 14.85
CA VAL A 123 -35.92 -2.90 15.14
C VAL A 123 -34.73 -3.20 14.25
N SER A 124 -34.08 -2.17 13.70
CA SER A 124 -32.93 -2.30 12.83
C SER A 124 -31.81 -1.31 13.22
N SER A 125 -30.59 -1.63 12.84
CA SER A 125 -29.42 -0.79 13.04
C SER A 125 -28.57 -0.79 11.77
N ASN A 126 -27.81 0.26 11.57
CA ASN A 126 -26.81 0.38 10.51
C ASN A 126 -25.41 -0.11 10.92
N LEU A 127 -25.26 -0.74 12.10
CA LEU A 127 -23.97 -1.19 12.61
C LEU A 127 -23.60 -2.58 12.09
N ALA A 128 -22.32 -2.78 11.73
CA ALA A 128 -21.86 -4.03 11.12
C ALA A 128 -21.84 -5.21 12.10
N PHE A 129 -21.45 -4.98 13.35
CA PHE A 129 -21.22 -6.03 14.35
C PHE A 129 -22.26 -6.07 15.45
N LEU A 130 -23.11 -5.06 15.56
CA LEU A 130 -24.11 -4.93 16.60
C LEU A 130 -25.52 -5.08 16.04
N THR A 131 -26.37 -5.71 16.80
CA THR A 131 -27.80 -5.85 16.53
C THR A 131 -28.63 -5.28 17.68
N PRO A 132 -29.63 -4.46 17.38
CA PRO A 132 -30.58 -3.99 18.39
C PRO A 132 -31.66 -5.02 18.67
N SER A 133 -32.17 -5.01 19.88
CA SER A 133 -33.42 -5.66 20.30
C SER A 133 -34.18 -4.73 21.21
N LEU A 134 -35.51 -4.99 21.38
CA LEU A 134 -36.36 -4.18 22.22
C LEU A 134 -36.83 -4.99 23.42
N ALA A 135 -36.62 -4.45 24.61
CA ALA A 135 -37.21 -4.96 25.85
C ALA A 135 -38.37 -4.04 26.27
N TYR A 136 -39.41 -4.62 26.77
CA TYR A 136 -40.65 -3.93 27.14
C TYR A 136 -41.01 -4.21 28.58
N ASP A 137 -41.41 -3.17 29.24
CA ASP A 137 -42.08 -3.24 30.53
C ASP A 137 -43.41 -2.47 30.44
N SER A 138 -44.23 -2.45 31.50
CA SER A 138 -45.57 -1.84 31.47
C SER A 138 -45.54 -0.33 31.14
N GLN A 139 -44.47 0.36 31.40
CA GLN A 139 -44.33 1.82 31.22
C GLN A 139 -43.11 2.22 30.40
N ARG A 140 -42.32 1.26 29.91
CA ARG A 140 -41.03 1.58 29.31
C ARG A 140 -40.70 0.68 28.12
N VAL A 141 -39.97 1.26 27.16
CA VAL A 141 -39.29 0.53 26.07
C VAL A 141 -37.83 0.81 26.13
N ASP A 142 -37.04 -0.23 26.25
CA ASP A 142 -35.59 -0.18 26.21
C ASP A 142 -35.06 -0.75 24.89
N LEU A 143 -34.09 -0.08 24.31
CA LEU A 143 -33.26 -0.56 23.21
C LEU A 143 -32.02 -1.24 23.80
N VAL A 144 -31.86 -2.52 23.52
CA VAL A 144 -30.68 -3.30 23.93
C VAL A 144 -29.84 -3.58 22.69
N VAL A 145 -28.59 -3.14 22.71
CA VAL A 145 -27.63 -3.36 21.62
C VAL A 145 -26.67 -4.47 22.03
N SER A 146 -26.62 -5.55 21.23
CA SER A 146 -25.78 -6.72 21.48
C SER A 146 -24.99 -7.13 20.24
N LEU A 147 -24.00 -8.02 20.39
CA LEU A 147 -23.28 -8.58 19.24
C LEU A 147 -24.24 -9.38 18.35
N LYS A 148 -24.14 -9.20 17.03
CA LYS A 148 -24.85 -10.03 16.05
C LYS A 148 -24.51 -11.49 16.29
N GLN A 149 -25.48 -12.37 16.03
CA GLN A 149 -25.28 -13.81 16.06
C GLN A 149 -25.10 -14.32 14.63
N VAL A 150 -24.08 -15.14 14.43
CA VAL A 150 -23.79 -15.78 13.13
C VAL A 150 -23.82 -17.30 13.30
N PRO A 151 -24.13 -18.07 12.25
CA PRO A 151 -24.07 -19.52 12.30
C PRO A 151 -22.70 -20.00 12.75
N SER A 152 -22.65 -21.04 13.57
CA SER A 152 -21.42 -21.74 13.94
C SER A 152 -21.33 -23.09 13.24
N ASP A 153 -20.10 -23.63 13.12
CA ASP A 153 -19.82 -24.87 12.37
C ASP A 153 -20.49 -26.11 12.99
N ASP A 154 -20.89 -26.06 14.26
CA ASP A 154 -21.62 -27.09 14.98
C ASP A 154 -23.14 -27.04 14.77
N GLY A 155 -23.63 -26.15 13.91
CA GLY A 155 -25.06 -25.95 13.62
C GLY A 155 -25.80 -25.06 14.61
N GLY A 156 -25.07 -24.45 15.58
CA GLY A 156 -25.58 -23.46 16.50
C GLY A 156 -25.41 -22.03 16.01
N SER A 157 -25.35 -21.07 16.93
CA SER A 157 -25.00 -19.69 16.66
C SER A 157 -23.94 -19.21 17.65
N ARG A 158 -23.08 -18.32 17.20
CA ARG A 158 -22.06 -17.65 18.01
C ARG A 158 -22.08 -16.15 17.79
N PRO A 159 -21.56 -15.37 18.76
CA PRO A 159 -21.35 -13.95 18.53
C PRO A 159 -20.40 -13.73 17.32
N ILE A 160 -20.73 -12.73 16.52
CA ILE A 160 -19.91 -12.29 15.39
C ILE A 160 -18.55 -11.84 15.88
N GLN A 161 -17.50 -12.16 15.12
CA GLN A 161 -16.12 -11.69 15.31
C GLN A 161 -15.75 -10.74 14.16
N PHE A 162 -14.76 -9.88 14.37
CA PHE A 162 -14.30 -8.96 13.32
C PHE A 162 -13.83 -9.71 12.07
N VAL A 163 -13.23 -10.88 12.24
CA VAL A 163 -12.76 -11.71 11.13
C VAL A 163 -13.87 -12.21 10.20
N ASP A 164 -15.11 -12.28 10.69
CA ASP A 164 -16.27 -12.69 9.87
C ASP A 164 -16.61 -11.67 8.76
N ALA A 165 -16.21 -10.42 8.94
CA ALA A 165 -16.37 -9.35 7.96
C ALA A 165 -15.15 -9.12 7.05
N ALA A 166 -14.13 -10.00 7.14
CA ALA A 166 -12.88 -9.88 6.39
C ALA A 166 -12.88 -10.77 5.14
N ALA A 167 -12.52 -10.22 3.98
CA ALA A 167 -12.48 -10.92 2.70
C ALA A 167 -11.07 -11.41 2.32
N SER A 168 -10.03 -10.58 2.54
CA SER A 168 -8.64 -10.89 2.16
C SER A 168 -7.81 -11.47 3.31
N GLY A 169 -6.62 -11.99 3.00
CA GLY A 169 -5.67 -12.48 4.00
C GLY A 169 -5.21 -11.38 4.96
N ASN A 170 -4.83 -10.21 4.42
CA ASN A 170 -4.43 -9.05 5.21
C ASN A 170 -5.57 -8.57 6.11
N GLN A 171 -6.80 -8.47 5.58
CA GLN A 171 -7.97 -8.10 6.37
C GLN A 171 -8.23 -9.06 7.54
N ARG A 172 -8.12 -10.39 7.29
CA ARG A 172 -8.28 -11.39 8.36
C ARG A 172 -7.21 -11.28 9.44
N ALA A 173 -5.97 -11.01 9.07
CA ALA A 173 -4.88 -10.83 10.02
C ALA A 173 -5.15 -9.62 10.93
N VAL A 174 -5.49 -8.48 10.34
CA VAL A 174 -5.81 -7.23 11.06
C VAL A 174 -7.06 -7.41 11.95
N ALA A 175 -8.12 -8.03 11.41
CA ALA A 175 -9.36 -8.24 12.15
C ALA A 175 -9.14 -9.08 13.42
N ARG A 176 -8.30 -10.12 13.37
CA ARG A 176 -7.93 -10.91 14.55
C ARG A 176 -7.15 -10.09 15.56
N ALA A 177 -6.18 -9.29 15.12
CA ALA A 177 -5.42 -8.41 16.00
C ALA A 177 -6.31 -7.35 16.65
N LEU A 178 -7.25 -6.76 15.92
CA LEU A 178 -8.24 -5.83 16.47
C LEU A 178 -9.16 -6.52 17.48
N GLN A 179 -9.56 -7.78 17.23
CA GLN A 179 -10.38 -8.56 18.14
C GLN A 179 -9.67 -8.89 19.46
N SER A 180 -8.32 -8.98 19.46
CA SER A 180 -7.51 -9.27 20.65
C SER A 180 -7.20 -8.04 21.51
N LEU A 181 -7.58 -6.83 21.05
CA LEU A 181 -7.46 -5.61 21.85
C LEU A 181 -8.40 -5.66 23.06
N ALA A 182 -8.02 -4.96 24.13
CA ALA A 182 -8.90 -4.79 25.28
C ALA A 182 -10.23 -4.13 24.83
N PRO A 183 -11.41 -4.61 25.30
CA PRO A 183 -12.70 -4.05 24.91
C PRO A 183 -12.86 -2.56 25.23
N GLU A 184 -12.09 -2.05 26.18
CA GLU A 184 -12.07 -0.64 26.59
C GLU A 184 -11.22 0.22 25.66
N SER A 185 -10.41 -0.38 24.79
CA SER A 185 -9.57 0.41 23.88
C SER A 185 -10.43 1.20 22.90
N ALA A 186 -10.02 2.41 22.62
CA ALA A 186 -10.73 3.31 21.70
C ALA A 186 -10.82 2.68 20.29
N LEU A 187 -9.76 2.01 19.84
CA LEU A 187 -9.72 1.37 18.52
C LEU A 187 -10.66 0.15 18.43
N TYR A 188 -10.70 -0.72 19.47
CA TYR A 188 -11.65 -1.83 19.51
C TYR A 188 -13.09 -1.34 19.41
N ARG A 189 -13.46 -0.35 20.23
CA ARG A 189 -14.81 0.22 20.25
C ARG A 189 -15.15 0.90 18.94
N HIS A 190 -14.21 1.60 18.34
CA HIS A 190 -14.42 2.22 17.03
C HIS A 190 -14.77 1.18 15.96
N VAL A 191 -13.98 0.08 15.88
CA VAL A 191 -14.23 -1.01 14.91
C VAL A 191 -15.55 -1.70 15.18
N LEU A 192 -15.90 -1.97 16.45
CA LEU A 192 -17.17 -2.57 16.84
C LEU A 192 -18.39 -1.76 16.34
N ASN A 193 -18.23 -0.45 16.21
CA ASN A 193 -19.29 0.49 15.84
C ASN A 193 -19.27 0.91 14.37
N LEU A 194 -18.49 0.23 13.53
CA LEU A 194 -18.47 0.51 12.09
C LEU A 194 -19.86 0.26 11.47
N PRO A 195 -20.31 1.13 10.56
CA PRO A 195 -21.50 0.91 9.77
C PRO A 195 -21.38 -0.34 8.87
N ASP A 196 -22.51 -0.93 8.51
CA ASP A 196 -22.57 -2.02 7.52
C ASP A 196 -21.84 -1.62 6.22
N GLY A 197 -21.08 -2.56 5.67
CA GLY A 197 -20.29 -2.36 4.45
C GLY A 197 -18.92 -1.69 4.65
N MET A 198 -18.64 -1.12 5.83
CA MET A 198 -17.36 -0.45 6.11
C MET A 198 -16.22 -1.35 6.63
N PRO A 199 -16.46 -2.50 7.29
CA PRO A 199 -15.40 -3.25 7.97
C PRO A 199 -14.22 -3.64 7.07
N ALA A 200 -14.48 -4.18 5.87
CA ALA A 200 -13.41 -4.61 4.96
C ALA A 200 -12.46 -3.45 4.59
N GLN A 201 -13.03 -2.28 4.25
CA GLN A 201 -12.24 -1.08 3.94
C GLN A 201 -11.51 -0.54 5.17
N ALA A 202 -12.12 -0.64 6.36
CA ALA A 202 -11.49 -0.24 7.60
C ALA A 202 -10.28 -1.14 7.93
N PHE A 203 -10.41 -2.47 7.77
CA PHE A 203 -9.30 -3.41 7.97
C PHE A 203 -8.14 -3.12 6.99
N ASP A 204 -8.46 -2.79 5.75
CA ASP A 204 -7.47 -2.37 4.77
C ASP A 204 -6.71 -1.11 5.23
N ALA A 205 -7.42 -0.08 5.68
CA ALA A 205 -6.81 1.17 6.14
C ALA A 205 -6.00 0.99 7.44
N LEU A 206 -6.35 0.00 8.27
CA LEU A 206 -5.67 -0.31 9.53
C LEU A 206 -4.52 -1.32 9.37
N SER A 207 -4.36 -1.93 8.19
CA SER A 207 -3.43 -3.05 7.97
C SER A 207 -1.95 -2.68 8.06
N GLY A 208 -1.58 -1.42 7.81
CA GLY A 208 -0.17 -1.05 7.68
C GLY A 208 0.54 -1.68 6.47
N GLU A 209 -0.21 -2.13 5.45
CA GLU A 209 0.30 -2.77 4.22
C GLU A 209 1.41 -1.97 3.53
N ALA A 210 1.41 -0.64 3.70
CA ALA A 210 2.44 0.23 3.16
C ALA A 210 3.85 -0.16 3.60
N HIS A 211 4.01 -0.64 4.85
CA HIS A 211 5.31 -1.08 5.37
C HIS A 211 5.78 -2.37 4.71
N ALA A 212 4.89 -3.31 4.43
CA ALA A 212 5.22 -4.52 3.69
C ALA A 212 5.53 -4.18 2.21
N SER A 213 4.71 -3.34 1.56
CA SER A 213 4.95 -2.90 0.18
C SER A 213 6.23 -2.08 0.03
N ALA A 214 6.66 -1.33 1.07
CA ALA A 214 7.94 -0.63 1.08
C ALA A 214 9.13 -1.58 0.88
N MET A 215 9.06 -2.83 1.33
CA MET A 215 10.13 -3.80 1.10
C MET A 215 10.29 -4.16 -0.38
N SER A 216 9.20 -4.31 -1.15
CA SER A 216 9.28 -4.49 -2.61
C SER A 216 9.87 -3.28 -3.32
N ILE A 217 9.53 -2.08 -2.84
CA ILE A 217 10.02 -0.81 -3.34
C ILE A 217 11.53 -0.70 -3.15
N LEU A 218 12.03 -0.98 -1.93
CA LEU A 218 13.46 -0.95 -1.60
C LEU A 218 14.26 -1.93 -2.45
N GLN A 219 13.72 -3.12 -2.73
CA GLN A 219 14.36 -4.08 -3.63
C GLN A 219 14.43 -3.57 -5.07
N GLY A 220 13.36 -2.94 -5.57
CA GLY A 220 13.32 -2.33 -6.91
C GLY A 220 14.30 -1.16 -7.06
N ALA A 221 14.38 -0.27 -6.05
CA ALA A 221 15.22 0.91 -6.05
C ALA A 221 16.73 0.60 -6.18
N THR A 222 17.17 -0.58 -5.73
CA THR A 222 18.57 -1.01 -5.81
C THR A 222 18.96 -1.64 -7.14
N SER A 223 18.05 -1.85 -8.08
CA SER A 223 18.32 -2.50 -9.38
C SER A 223 19.34 -1.70 -10.23
N ALA A 224 19.30 -0.37 -10.18
CA ALA A 224 20.23 0.49 -10.88
C ALA A 224 21.70 0.25 -10.44
N MET A 225 21.91 -0.05 -9.15
CA MET A 225 23.24 -0.29 -8.58
C MET A 225 23.89 -1.58 -9.07
N THR A 226 23.14 -2.49 -9.64
CA THR A 226 23.65 -3.74 -10.24
C THR A 226 23.75 -3.65 -11.76
N GLN A 227 22.73 -3.10 -12.42
CA GLN A 227 22.64 -3.07 -13.89
C GLN A 227 23.63 -2.08 -14.51
N MET A 228 23.81 -0.90 -13.93
CA MET A 228 24.68 0.14 -14.49
C MET A 228 26.16 -0.26 -14.47
N PRO A 229 26.75 -0.80 -13.39
CA PRO A 229 28.12 -1.31 -13.40
C PRO A 229 28.32 -2.48 -14.38
N LEU A 230 27.36 -3.40 -14.52
CA LEU A 230 27.45 -4.49 -15.48
C LEU A 230 27.43 -3.98 -16.93
N SER A 231 26.51 -3.08 -17.26
CA SER A 231 26.48 -2.40 -18.58
C SER A 231 27.80 -1.68 -18.86
N ARG A 232 28.36 -1.05 -17.84
CA ARG A 232 29.64 -0.36 -17.93
C ARG A 232 30.79 -1.31 -18.20
N LEU A 233 30.88 -2.42 -17.48
CA LEU A 233 31.91 -3.43 -17.71
C LEU A 233 31.84 -3.99 -19.13
N ARG A 234 30.66 -4.34 -19.62
CA ARG A 234 30.45 -4.81 -21.00
C ARG A 234 31.02 -3.83 -22.02
N ALA A 235 30.67 -2.54 -21.85
CA ALA A 235 31.16 -1.51 -22.77
C ALA A 235 32.69 -1.41 -22.78
N ASN A 236 33.34 -1.50 -21.62
CA ASN A 236 34.80 -1.38 -21.50
C ASN A 236 35.53 -2.67 -21.89
N LEU A 237 35.05 -3.83 -21.55
CA LEU A 237 35.60 -5.12 -21.99
C LEU A 237 35.50 -5.27 -23.52
N GLY A 238 34.45 -4.69 -24.13
CA GLY A 238 34.27 -4.59 -25.57
C GLY A 238 35.18 -3.62 -26.31
N ALA A 239 35.62 -2.60 -25.64
CA ALA A 239 36.35 -1.48 -26.27
C ALA A 239 37.72 -1.86 -26.87
N GLY A 240 38.37 -2.91 -26.35
CA GLY A 240 39.65 -3.42 -26.87
C GLY A 240 39.53 -4.17 -28.22
N TRP A 241 38.31 -4.50 -28.67
CA TRP A 241 38.05 -5.26 -29.89
C TRP A 241 37.47 -4.40 -31.03
N ALA A 242 37.26 -3.13 -30.81
CA ALA A 242 36.76 -2.25 -31.85
C ALA A 242 37.78 -2.16 -32.99
N PRO A 243 37.36 -2.23 -34.27
CA PRO A 243 38.25 -2.04 -35.41
C PRO A 243 39.01 -0.71 -35.30
N GLY A 244 40.35 -0.75 -35.47
CA GLY A 244 41.22 0.42 -35.33
C GLY A 244 41.62 0.74 -33.89
N ALA A 245 41.41 -0.13 -32.92
CA ALA A 245 41.97 0.00 -31.59
C ALA A 245 43.51 0.02 -31.66
N PRO A 246 44.21 0.91 -30.92
CA PRO A 246 45.68 0.91 -30.92
C PRO A 246 46.21 -0.42 -30.41
N THR A 247 47.19 -0.97 -31.13
CA THR A 247 47.89 -2.20 -30.77
C THR A 247 49.29 -1.87 -30.25
N ALA A 248 49.74 -2.55 -29.19
CA ALA A 248 51.11 -2.50 -28.74
C ALA A 248 51.86 -3.74 -29.27
N GLN A 249 52.96 -3.53 -30.00
CA GLN A 249 53.86 -4.58 -30.37
C GLN A 249 54.93 -4.71 -29.27
N LEU A 250 54.83 -5.77 -28.47
CA LEU A 250 55.88 -6.17 -27.52
C LEU A 250 56.71 -7.30 -28.13
N GLY A 251 57.75 -6.91 -28.88
CA GLY A 251 58.71 -7.86 -29.43
C GLY A 251 58.24 -8.59 -30.70
N ARG A 252 58.90 -9.71 -31.06
CA ARG A 252 58.52 -10.60 -32.21
C ARG A 252 57.34 -11.49 -31.85
N GLY A 253 56.17 -10.93 -31.75
CA GLY A 253 54.90 -11.65 -31.47
C GLY A 253 53.72 -10.93 -32.07
N ASP A 254 52.56 -11.57 -32.09
CA ASP A 254 51.31 -11.02 -32.59
C ASP A 254 50.93 -9.73 -31.84
N ALA A 255 50.43 -8.73 -32.58
CA ALA A 255 50.02 -7.44 -32.03
C ALA A 255 48.81 -7.68 -31.10
N ALA A 256 49.00 -7.56 -29.80
CA ALA A 256 47.92 -7.60 -28.83
C ALA A 256 47.30 -6.22 -28.69
N SER A 257 45.95 -6.14 -28.78
CA SER A 257 45.23 -4.90 -28.50
C SER A 257 45.42 -4.51 -27.03
N LEU A 258 45.79 -3.25 -26.78
CA LEU A 258 45.89 -2.73 -25.41
C LEU A 258 44.47 -2.64 -24.83
N PRO A 259 44.14 -3.34 -23.73
CA PRO A 259 42.81 -3.29 -23.12
C PRO A 259 42.39 -1.87 -22.66
N GLN A 260 43.30 -0.90 -22.76
CA GLN A 260 43.12 0.45 -22.19
C GLN A 260 42.83 1.54 -23.21
N SER A 261 43.05 1.30 -24.52
CA SER A 261 43.13 2.40 -25.49
C SER A 261 41.79 3.09 -25.79
N ASN A 262 40.65 2.40 -25.66
CA ASN A 262 39.31 2.95 -25.88
C ASN A 262 38.42 2.93 -24.63
N ALA A 263 38.90 2.45 -23.48
CA ALA A 263 38.18 2.46 -22.25
C ALA A 263 38.05 3.88 -21.67
N GLN A 264 36.86 4.18 -21.15
CA GLN A 264 36.55 5.47 -20.53
C GLN A 264 36.42 5.26 -19.03
N PRO A 265 37.48 5.50 -18.23
CA PRO A 265 37.52 5.03 -16.83
C PRO A 265 36.56 5.74 -15.88
N LEU A 266 36.20 6.99 -16.15
CA LEU A 266 35.23 7.74 -15.35
C LEU A 266 33.90 7.80 -16.05
N TRP A 267 32.83 7.68 -15.27
CA TRP A 267 31.46 7.75 -15.75
C TRP A 267 30.53 8.31 -14.69
N THR A 268 29.49 8.97 -15.14
CA THR A 268 28.35 9.38 -14.32
C THR A 268 27.06 9.11 -15.07
N GLN A 269 26.03 8.71 -14.33
CA GLN A 269 24.69 8.45 -14.85
C GLN A 269 23.66 9.12 -13.97
N VAL A 270 22.67 9.76 -14.59
CA VAL A 270 21.44 10.19 -13.94
C VAL A 270 20.30 9.37 -14.51
N PHE A 271 19.38 8.96 -13.66
CA PHE A 271 18.28 8.09 -14.06
C PHE A 271 16.97 8.43 -13.38
N GLY A 272 15.88 8.05 -14.05
CA GLY A 272 14.54 8.02 -13.49
C GLY A 272 13.89 6.67 -13.76
N ASN A 273 13.19 6.12 -12.78
CA ASN A 273 12.39 4.91 -12.90
C ASN A 273 10.94 5.19 -12.54
N TRP A 274 10.02 4.56 -13.25
CA TRP A 274 8.58 4.56 -12.95
C TRP A 274 8.13 3.11 -12.86
N THR A 275 7.78 2.70 -11.65
CA THR A 275 7.39 1.32 -11.35
C THR A 275 5.93 1.29 -10.91
N THR A 276 5.20 0.31 -11.41
CA THR A 276 3.89 -0.08 -10.90
C THR A 276 3.98 -1.54 -10.47
N LEU A 277 3.75 -1.79 -9.20
CA LEU A 277 3.53 -3.13 -8.66
C LEU A 277 2.03 -3.40 -8.67
N GLY A 278 1.61 -4.45 -9.35
CA GLY A 278 0.21 -4.87 -9.41
C GLY A 278 -0.27 -5.38 -8.06
N GLY A 279 -1.54 -5.08 -7.72
CA GLY A 279 -2.19 -5.73 -6.59
C GLY A 279 -2.64 -7.15 -6.95
N ASP A 280 -2.85 -7.99 -5.94
CA ASP A 280 -3.27 -9.40 -6.09
C ASP A 280 -4.61 -9.72 -5.40
N GLY A 281 -5.39 -8.70 -5.03
CA GLY A 281 -6.64 -8.81 -4.26
C GLY A 281 -6.43 -8.91 -2.74
N ASN A 282 -5.20 -9.17 -2.28
CA ASN A 282 -4.81 -9.11 -0.88
C ASN A 282 -4.00 -7.84 -0.57
N ALA A 283 -3.03 -7.53 -1.44
CA ALA A 283 -2.27 -6.29 -1.41
C ALA A 283 -2.73 -5.34 -2.53
N ALA A 284 -2.73 -4.04 -2.26
CA ALA A 284 -3.14 -3.02 -3.19
C ALA A 284 -2.02 -2.66 -4.19
N ARG A 285 -2.43 -2.10 -5.33
CA ARG A 285 -1.49 -1.56 -6.31
C ARG A 285 -0.65 -0.45 -5.71
N THR A 286 0.67 -0.54 -5.93
CA THR A 286 1.63 0.48 -5.50
C THR A 286 2.35 1.06 -6.71
N THR A 287 2.44 2.38 -6.78
CA THR A 287 3.23 3.10 -7.79
C THR A 287 4.45 3.71 -7.13
N GLN A 288 5.58 3.70 -7.83
CA GLN A 288 6.85 4.23 -7.37
C GLN A 288 7.50 5.06 -8.47
N THR A 289 8.13 6.15 -8.06
CA THR A 289 9.02 6.95 -8.91
C THR A 289 10.34 7.09 -8.20
N ASP A 290 11.42 6.71 -8.90
CA ASP A 290 12.78 6.87 -8.41
C ASP A 290 13.50 7.89 -9.28
N SER A 291 14.36 8.67 -8.67
CA SER A 291 15.34 9.51 -9.36
C SER A 291 16.68 9.39 -8.67
N GLY A 292 17.75 9.32 -9.43
CA GLY A 292 19.05 9.11 -8.83
C GLY A 292 20.22 9.48 -9.72
N MET A 293 21.38 9.45 -9.09
CA MET A 293 22.66 9.65 -9.75
C MET A 293 23.68 8.63 -9.23
N ILE A 294 24.49 8.13 -10.15
CA ILE A 294 25.61 7.24 -9.85
C ILE A 294 26.88 7.85 -10.47
N LEU A 295 27.94 7.86 -9.69
CA LEU A 295 29.27 8.23 -10.12
C LEU A 295 30.20 7.04 -9.90
N GLY A 296 30.97 6.64 -10.91
CA GLY A 296 31.87 5.51 -10.82
C GLY A 296 33.12 5.65 -11.67
N GLY A 297 34.05 4.76 -11.37
CA GLY A 297 35.26 4.62 -12.14
C GLY A 297 35.76 3.19 -12.13
N ASP A 298 36.51 2.82 -13.18
CA ASP A 298 37.15 1.52 -13.29
C ASP A 298 38.52 1.62 -13.93
N VAL A 299 39.44 0.77 -13.51
CA VAL A 299 40.81 0.73 -13.96
C VAL A 299 41.18 -0.67 -14.42
N ALA A 300 42.12 -0.77 -15.35
CA ALA A 300 42.71 -2.04 -15.74
C ALA A 300 43.68 -2.52 -14.65
N VAL A 301 43.59 -3.79 -14.29
CA VAL A 301 44.42 -4.45 -13.30
C VAL A 301 45.08 -5.69 -13.94
N GLY A 302 46.38 -5.67 -14.05
CA GLY A 302 47.09 -6.69 -14.81
C GLY A 302 46.75 -6.69 -16.31
N ALA A 303 46.90 -7.81 -16.96
CA ALA A 303 46.79 -7.88 -18.42
C ALA A 303 45.34 -7.93 -18.96
N GLN A 304 44.35 -8.30 -18.13
CA GLN A 304 43.01 -8.63 -18.65
C GLN A 304 41.85 -8.30 -17.72
N TRP A 305 42.08 -7.92 -16.48
CA TRP A 305 41.01 -7.58 -15.51
C TRP A 305 40.74 -6.08 -15.50
N ARG A 306 39.48 -5.73 -15.30
CA ARG A 306 39.07 -4.38 -14.91
C ARG A 306 38.39 -4.45 -13.55
N LEU A 307 38.76 -3.53 -12.66
CA LEU A 307 38.13 -3.38 -11.34
C LEU A 307 37.64 -1.95 -11.20
N GLY A 308 36.48 -1.79 -10.56
CA GLY A 308 35.89 -0.48 -10.38
C GLY A 308 35.07 -0.35 -9.12
N GLY A 309 34.70 0.88 -8.81
CA GLY A 309 33.79 1.23 -7.76
C GLY A 309 32.85 2.32 -8.20
N ALA A 310 31.69 2.39 -7.54
CA ALA A 310 30.69 3.42 -7.75
C ALA A 310 30.02 3.83 -6.46
N LEU A 311 29.61 5.09 -6.41
CA LEU A 311 28.76 5.67 -5.36
C LEU A 311 27.45 6.10 -6.00
N GLY A 312 26.35 5.85 -5.31
CA GLY A 312 25.01 6.18 -5.79
C GLY A 312 24.15 6.85 -4.74
N TYR A 313 23.30 7.74 -5.19
CA TYR A 313 22.18 8.30 -4.43
C TYR A 313 20.90 8.11 -5.22
N THR A 314 19.86 7.68 -4.52
CA THR A 314 18.50 7.52 -5.10
C THR A 314 17.48 8.05 -4.12
N ASN A 315 16.57 8.89 -4.61
CA ASN A 315 15.33 9.26 -3.92
C ASN A 315 14.17 8.52 -4.57
N SER A 316 13.38 7.83 -3.76
CA SER A 316 12.23 7.04 -4.18
C SER A 316 10.97 7.52 -3.50
N ARG A 317 9.90 7.71 -4.27
CA ARG A 317 8.57 8.04 -3.75
C ARG A 317 7.57 7.00 -4.19
N SER A 318 6.80 6.50 -3.24
CA SER A 318 5.76 5.52 -3.53
C SER A 318 4.40 5.94 -3.00
N ARG A 319 3.36 5.42 -3.65
CA ARG A 319 1.96 5.61 -3.25
C ARG A 319 1.17 4.33 -3.45
N THR A 320 0.44 3.96 -2.40
CA THR A 320 -0.57 2.89 -2.45
C THR A 320 -1.93 3.56 -2.34
N SER A 321 -2.55 3.84 -3.49
CA SER A 321 -3.72 4.75 -3.59
C SER A 321 -4.92 4.24 -2.80
N ASP A 322 -5.22 2.95 -2.91
CA ASP A 322 -6.38 2.33 -2.25
C ASP A 322 -6.19 2.18 -0.73
N ARG A 323 -5.00 2.51 -0.21
CA ARG A 323 -4.64 2.50 1.22
C ARG A 323 -4.33 3.89 1.75
N ALA A 324 -4.50 4.94 0.94
CA ALA A 324 -4.16 6.31 1.28
C ALA A 324 -2.80 6.43 2.00
N SER A 325 -1.80 5.72 1.48
CA SER A 325 -0.47 5.63 2.07
C SER A 325 0.63 5.98 1.08
N SER A 326 1.74 6.48 1.60
CA SER A 326 2.94 6.83 0.85
C SER A 326 4.20 6.50 1.65
N ALA A 327 5.31 6.27 0.94
CA ALA A 327 6.64 6.24 1.51
C ALA A 327 7.60 7.07 0.66
N ASP A 328 8.45 7.84 1.33
CA ASP A 328 9.60 8.55 0.78
C ASP A 328 10.85 7.85 1.29
N VAL A 329 11.81 7.56 0.40
CA VAL A 329 13.03 6.82 0.74
C VAL A 329 14.24 7.49 0.14
N ASP A 330 15.22 7.80 0.98
CA ASP A 330 16.56 8.21 0.57
C ASP A 330 17.53 7.04 0.69
N SER A 331 18.27 6.77 -0.38
CA SER A 331 19.16 5.62 -0.47
C SER A 331 20.57 6.02 -0.88
N TYR A 332 21.57 5.54 -0.14
CA TYR A 332 23.00 5.77 -0.38
C TYR A 332 23.67 4.43 -0.64
N SER A 333 24.38 4.32 -1.75
CA SER A 333 24.93 3.05 -2.22
C SER A 333 26.41 3.11 -2.47
N VAL A 334 27.10 2.01 -2.17
CA VAL A 334 28.47 1.74 -2.57
C VAL A 334 28.48 0.44 -3.35
N THR A 335 29.10 0.44 -4.53
CA THR A 335 29.24 -0.73 -5.39
C THR A 335 30.71 -0.98 -5.74
N LEU A 336 31.13 -2.23 -5.63
CA LEU A 336 32.41 -2.72 -6.15
C LEU A 336 32.10 -3.70 -7.29
N TYR A 337 32.84 -3.59 -8.39
CA TYR A 337 32.62 -4.45 -9.54
C TYR A 337 33.91 -4.75 -10.28
N GLY A 338 33.93 -5.82 -11.04
CA GLY A 338 35.06 -6.19 -11.86
C GLY A 338 34.69 -7.22 -12.92
N GLY A 339 35.50 -7.31 -13.94
CA GLY A 339 35.25 -8.23 -15.02
C GLY A 339 36.52 -8.50 -15.85
N ARG A 340 36.38 -9.54 -16.68
CA ARG A 340 37.41 -9.98 -17.60
C ARG A 340 36.81 -10.51 -18.89
N ALA A 341 37.45 -10.25 -20.00
CA ALA A 341 37.16 -10.89 -21.27
C ALA A 341 38.21 -11.96 -21.59
N PHE A 342 37.74 -13.10 -22.10
CA PHE A 342 38.58 -14.22 -22.53
C PHE A 342 38.32 -14.48 -24.00
N GLU A 343 39.37 -14.62 -24.83
CA GLU A 343 39.21 -15.05 -26.21
C GLU A 343 38.72 -16.50 -26.29
N ALA A 344 37.73 -16.77 -27.10
CA ALA A 344 37.14 -18.09 -27.25
C ALA A 344 36.61 -18.27 -28.66
N GLY A 345 37.32 -19.01 -29.47
CA GLY A 345 36.94 -19.27 -30.87
C GLY A 345 36.81 -17.99 -31.71
N ALA A 346 35.68 -17.78 -32.36
CA ALA A 346 35.41 -16.58 -33.17
C ALA A 346 34.92 -15.39 -32.36
N GLY A 347 34.72 -15.55 -31.05
CA GLY A 347 34.22 -14.52 -30.13
C GLY A 347 35.01 -14.44 -28.85
N ARG A 348 34.36 -13.92 -27.81
CA ARG A 348 34.95 -13.81 -26.48
C ARG A 348 33.93 -14.07 -25.39
N ILE A 349 34.39 -14.63 -24.30
CA ILE A 349 33.60 -14.80 -23.08
C ILE A 349 33.84 -13.55 -22.21
N ASN A 350 32.75 -12.90 -21.83
CA ASN A 350 32.74 -11.79 -20.88
C ASN A 350 32.25 -12.31 -19.53
N LEU A 351 33.06 -12.12 -18.48
CA LEU A 351 32.67 -12.39 -17.11
C LEU A 351 32.64 -11.06 -16.35
N SER A 352 31.52 -10.76 -15.73
CA SER A 352 31.33 -9.57 -14.90
C SER A 352 30.75 -9.99 -13.55
N LEU A 353 31.32 -9.44 -12.46
CA LEU A 353 30.90 -9.71 -11.08
C LEU A 353 30.86 -8.41 -10.30
N GLY A 354 30.05 -8.35 -9.27
CA GLY A 354 30.02 -7.20 -8.37
C GLY A 354 29.26 -7.47 -7.08
N ALA A 355 29.43 -6.54 -6.16
CA ALA A 355 28.70 -6.48 -4.90
C ALA A 355 28.34 -5.03 -4.59
N ALA A 356 27.14 -4.82 -4.05
CA ALA A 356 26.68 -3.51 -3.64
C ALA A 356 26.11 -3.57 -2.22
N TYR A 357 26.26 -2.46 -1.52
CA TYR A 357 25.60 -2.25 -0.24
C TYR A 357 24.92 -0.89 -0.26
N THR A 358 23.63 -0.90 0.13
CA THR A 358 22.79 0.30 0.13
C THR A 358 22.21 0.50 1.51
N TRP A 359 22.31 1.72 2.04
CA TRP A 359 21.59 2.19 3.22
C TRP A 359 20.36 2.95 2.77
N HIS A 360 19.25 2.77 3.48
CA HIS A 360 17.98 3.42 3.20
C HIS A 360 17.45 4.11 4.47
N ASP A 361 17.00 5.34 4.30
CA ASP A 361 16.17 6.06 5.26
C ASP A 361 14.75 6.10 4.70
N VAL A 362 13.80 5.54 5.46
CA VAL A 362 12.41 5.33 5.04
C VAL A 362 11.49 6.15 5.90
N ASP A 363 10.74 7.05 5.29
CA ASP A 363 9.67 7.82 5.92
C ASP A 363 8.32 7.39 5.33
N THR A 364 7.41 6.96 6.21
CA THR A 364 6.08 6.49 5.81
C THR A 364 4.99 7.39 6.36
N ARG A 365 3.89 7.50 5.59
CA ARG A 365 2.67 8.18 6.00
C ARG A 365 1.46 7.39 5.52
N ARG A 366 0.48 7.17 6.40
CA ARG A 366 -0.81 6.60 6.03
C ARG A 366 -1.96 7.32 6.72
N SER A 367 -3.12 7.37 6.06
CA SER A 367 -4.36 7.91 6.60
C SER A 367 -5.29 6.76 6.98
N THR A 368 -6.00 6.90 8.08
CA THR A 368 -7.04 5.97 8.53
C THR A 368 -8.46 6.48 8.25
N ALA A 369 -8.61 7.53 7.44
CA ALA A 369 -9.92 8.12 7.11
C ALA A 369 -10.90 7.09 6.53
N ALA A 370 -10.42 6.13 5.72
CA ALA A 370 -11.24 5.03 5.19
C ALA A 370 -11.76 4.06 6.27
N ALA A 371 -11.15 4.06 7.46
CA ALA A 371 -11.67 3.37 8.63
C ALA A 371 -12.61 4.24 9.48
N GLY A 372 -12.93 5.46 9.05
CA GLY A 372 -13.71 6.42 9.82
C GLY A 372 -12.93 7.12 10.95
N LEU A 373 -11.60 7.02 10.95
CA LEU A 373 -10.72 7.70 11.88
C LEU A 373 -9.97 8.82 11.17
N ASP A 374 -10.05 10.04 11.68
CA ASP A 374 -9.29 11.18 11.12
C ASP A 374 -7.89 11.24 11.73
N GLN A 375 -7.06 10.22 11.39
CA GLN A 375 -5.68 10.13 11.88
C GLN A 375 -4.71 10.02 10.70
N THR A 376 -3.56 10.69 10.84
CA THR A 376 -2.41 10.55 9.94
C THR A 376 -1.25 9.96 10.73
N LEU A 377 -0.88 8.73 10.39
CA LEU A 377 0.14 7.95 11.07
C LEU A 377 1.46 8.05 10.31
N LYS A 378 2.55 8.23 11.03
CA LYS A 378 3.89 8.41 10.47
C LYS A 378 4.90 7.54 11.19
N ALA A 379 5.85 6.99 10.43
CA ALA A 379 7.02 6.31 10.98
C ALA A 379 8.25 6.59 10.12
N GLY A 380 9.42 6.72 10.79
CA GLY A 380 10.72 6.77 10.16
C GLY A 380 11.56 5.60 10.63
N TYR A 381 12.25 4.91 9.73
CA TYR A 381 13.13 3.79 10.07
C TYR A 381 14.19 3.55 9.01
N GLY A 382 15.32 2.96 9.45
CA GLY A 382 16.40 2.57 8.57
C GLY A 382 16.23 1.18 7.99
N ALA A 383 16.74 0.99 6.76
CA ALA A 383 16.87 -0.32 6.14
C ALA A 383 18.25 -0.45 5.45
N SER A 384 18.63 -1.66 5.05
CA SER A 384 19.83 -1.89 4.28
C SER A 384 19.66 -3.05 3.33
N THR A 385 20.28 -2.94 2.13
CA THR A 385 20.29 -4.00 1.12
C THR A 385 21.71 -4.38 0.77
N GLY A 386 22.06 -5.65 0.97
CA GLY A 386 23.28 -6.25 0.45
C GLY A 386 22.99 -7.00 -0.85
N GLN A 387 23.78 -6.80 -1.89
CA GLN A 387 23.62 -7.48 -3.18
C GLN A 387 24.94 -8.07 -3.66
N VAL A 388 24.84 -9.25 -4.30
CA VAL A 388 25.92 -9.85 -5.06
C VAL A 388 25.36 -10.22 -6.44
N PHE A 389 26.04 -9.85 -7.49
CA PHE A 389 25.54 -10.00 -8.85
C PHE A 389 26.65 -10.39 -9.82
N GLY A 390 26.27 -11.02 -10.91
CA GLY A 390 27.20 -11.38 -11.96
C GLY A 390 26.51 -11.67 -13.26
N GLU A 391 27.31 -11.64 -14.33
CA GLU A 391 26.87 -11.91 -15.68
C GLU A 391 27.98 -12.63 -16.45
N PHE A 392 27.58 -13.63 -17.19
CA PHE A 392 28.43 -14.39 -18.11
C PHE A 392 27.81 -14.29 -19.50
N GLY A 393 28.57 -13.78 -20.48
CA GLY A 393 28.14 -13.60 -21.85
C GLY A 393 29.16 -14.14 -22.84
N TYR A 394 28.69 -14.49 -24.04
CA TYR A 394 29.54 -14.86 -25.15
C TYR A 394 29.34 -13.89 -26.32
N ALA A 395 30.22 -12.94 -26.48
CA ALA A 395 30.15 -11.90 -27.51
C ALA A 395 30.71 -12.42 -28.84
N VAL A 396 29.86 -12.47 -29.86
CA VAL A 396 30.17 -12.93 -31.21
C VAL A 396 30.06 -11.74 -32.17
N PRO A 397 31.15 -11.29 -32.82
CA PRO A 397 31.07 -10.31 -33.90
C PRO A 397 30.46 -10.99 -35.14
N LEU A 398 29.31 -10.51 -35.60
CA LEU A 398 28.69 -10.94 -36.84
C LEU A 398 29.35 -10.29 -38.06
N ASN A 399 29.81 -9.07 -37.90
CA ASN A 399 30.58 -8.29 -38.86
C ASN A 399 31.33 -7.18 -38.12
N ASP A 400 32.03 -6.30 -38.86
CA ASP A 400 32.82 -5.20 -38.29
C ASP A 400 32.02 -4.17 -37.46
N ARG A 401 30.71 -4.20 -37.52
CA ARG A 401 29.83 -3.22 -36.84
C ARG A 401 28.85 -3.84 -35.84
N VAL A 402 28.51 -5.13 -35.99
CA VAL A 402 27.45 -5.77 -35.21
C VAL A 402 28.03 -6.87 -34.36
N THR A 403 27.76 -6.80 -33.06
CA THR A 403 28.09 -7.85 -32.09
C THR A 403 26.79 -8.32 -31.41
N LEU A 404 26.64 -9.63 -31.32
CA LEU A 404 25.60 -10.27 -30.50
C LEU A 404 26.25 -10.99 -29.31
N GLU A 405 25.60 -10.92 -28.14
CA GLU A 405 26.08 -11.53 -26.91
C GLU A 405 24.95 -12.22 -26.16
N PRO A 406 24.69 -13.51 -26.39
CA PRO A 406 23.86 -14.29 -25.48
C PRO A 406 24.51 -14.27 -24.08
N PHE A 407 23.66 -14.16 -23.05
CA PHE A 407 24.13 -14.04 -21.67
C PHE A 407 23.23 -14.74 -20.67
N VAL A 408 23.82 -15.07 -19.52
CA VAL A 408 23.13 -15.43 -18.30
C VAL A 408 23.61 -14.51 -17.16
N GLY A 409 22.66 -13.92 -16.46
CA GLY A 409 22.92 -13.09 -15.28
C GLY A 409 22.26 -13.66 -14.04
N ALA A 410 22.84 -13.37 -12.89
CA ALA A 410 22.27 -13.68 -11.58
C ALA A 410 22.48 -12.51 -10.61
N ASN A 411 21.49 -12.27 -9.76
CA ASN A 411 21.59 -11.31 -8.67
C ASN A 411 20.94 -11.88 -7.42
N PHE A 412 21.65 -11.82 -6.30
CA PHE A 412 21.13 -12.14 -4.96
C PHE A 412 21.03 -10.84 -4.17
N SER A 413 19.89 -10.60 -3.54
CA SER A 413 19.58 -9.43 -2.70
C SER A 413 19.12 -9.87 -1.33
N ASP A 414 19.72 -9.32 -0.27
CA ASP A 414 19.34 -9.50 1.15
C ASP A 414 18.97 -8.13 1.72
N LEU A 415 17.67 -7.84 1.77
CA LEU A 415 17.10 -6.63 2.36
C LEU A 415 16.81 -6.88 3.85
N ARG A 416 17.18 -5.94 4.69
CA ARG A 416 16.88 -5.92 6.12
C ARG A 416 16.27 -4.59 6.51
N THR A 417 15.12 -4.60 7.17
CA THR A 417 14.47 -3.43 7.72
C THR A 417 14.59 -3.44 9.24
N ARG A 418 14.76 -2.28 9.84
CA ARG A 418 14.70 -2.13 11.30
C ARG A 418 13.24 -2.10 11.76
N GLY A 419 13.00 -2.42 13.04
CA GLY A 419 11.71 -2.18 13.66
C GLY A 419 11.38 -0.69 13.73
N PHE A 420 10.09 -0.39 13.77
CA PHE A 420 9.58 0.98 13.80
C PHE A 420 8.41 1.12 14.77
N SER A 421 8.06 2.34 15.09
CA SER A 421 6.81 2.68 15.78
C SER A 421 6.20 3.89 15.11
N GLU A 422 4.94 3.76 14.71
CA GLU A 422 4.17 4.88 14.20
C GLU A 422 3.75 5.83 15.33
N SER A 423 3.52 7.07 14.96
CA SER A 423 2.93 8.11 15.79
C SER A 423 1.79 8.79 15.03
N GLY A 424 0.85 9.41 15.76
CA GLY A 424 -0.21 10.22 15.16
C GLY A 424 -1.63 9.76 15.44
N GLY A 425 -1.84 8.73 16.30
CA GLY A 425 -3.17 8.33 16.71
C GLY A 425 -3.26 6.92 17.29
N ASP A 426 -4.47 6.54 17.68
CA ASP A 426 -4.78 5.26 18.35
C ASP A 426 -4.57 4.03 17.45
N ALA A 427 -4.65 4.22 16.13
CA ALA A 427 -4.41 3.17 15.15
C ALA A 427 -2.92 2.98 14.79
N ALA A 428 -2.00 3.58 15.57
CA ALA A 428 -0.57 3.47 15.37
C ALA A 428 -0.08 2.03 15.55
N LEU A 429 0.86 1.65 14.67
CA LEU A 429 1.46 0.32 14.63
C LEU A 429 2.91 0.35 15.12
N ARG A 430 3.34 -0.74 15.72
CA ARG A 430 4.73 -1.06 15.98
C ARG A 430 5.11 -2.24 15.09
N GLY A 431 6.09 -2.04 14.21
CA GLY A 431 6.62 -3.08 13.34
C GLY A 431 7.90 -3.70 13.89
N GLU A 432 8.04 -4.99 13.67
CA GLU A 432 9.26 -5.73 13.96
C GLU A 432 10.31 -5.50 12.86
N SER A 433 11.57 -5.87 13.14
CA SER A 433 12.59 -5.93 12.10
C SER A 433 12.26 -7.03 11.09
N GLY A 434 12.39 -6.71 9.81
CA GLY A 434 12.09 -7.62 8.71
C GLY A 434 13.33 -8.00 7.90
N ARG A 435 13.21 -9.10 7.16
CA ARG A 435 14.20 -9.54 6.20
C ARG A 435 13.50 -10.11 4.97
N SER A 436 14.03 -9.79 3.78
CA SER A 436 13.54 -10.34 2.51
C SER A 436 14.72 -10.68 1.61
N ARG A 437 14.75 -11.89 1.07
CA ARG A 437 15.81 -12.39 0.20
C ARG A 437 15.22 -12.77 -1.15
N ILE A 438 15.75 -12.18 -2.20
CA ILE A 438 15.37 -12.49 -3.57
C ILE A 438 16.62 -12.85 -4.36
N THR A 439 16.53 -13.92 -5.13
CA THR A 439 17.50 -14.26 -6.18
C THR A 439 16.82 -14.08 -7.51
N THR A 440 17.44 -13.36 -8.44
CA THR A 440 16.95 -13.29 -9.81
C THR A 440 17.96 -13.88 -10.77
N THR A 441 17.47 -14.62 -11.76
CA THR A 441 18.25 -15.07 -12.91
C THR A 441 17.71 -14.40 -14.16
N THR A 442 18.58 -14.07 -15.11
CA THR A 442 18.21 -13.47 -16.39
C THR A 442 18.90 -14.22 -17.51
N LEU A 443 18.15 -14.69 -18.48
CA LEU A 443 18.65 -15.23 -19.74
C LEU A 443 18.31 -14.25 -20.85
N GLY A 444 19.25 -13.92 -21.72
CA GLY A 444 18.96 -12.93 -22.74
C GLY A 444 20.02 -12.81 -23.82
N LEU A 445 19.80 -11.80 -24.63
CA LEU A 445 20.66 -11.43 -25.75
C LEU A 445 20.94 -9.93 -25.69
N HIS A 446 22.20 -9.54 -25.66
CA HIS A 446 22.64 -8.18 -25.95
C HIS A 446 22.99 -8.08 -27.43
N ALA A 447 22.64 -6.96 -28.04
CA ALA A 447 23.02 -6.59 -29.39
C ALA A 447 23.65 -5.20 -29.37
N ARG A 448 24.73 -5.00 -30.11
CA ARG A 448 25.39 -3.71 -30.29
C ARG A 448 25.71 -3.51 -31.76
N SER A 449 25.43 -2.31 -32.26
CA SER A 449 25.81 -1.89 -33.62
C SER A 449 26.51 -0.55 -33.57
N ASP A 450 27.76 -0.51 -34.00
CA ASP A 450 28.56 0.73 -34.12
C ASP A 450 28.23 1.41 -35.46
N PHE A 451 28.14 2.74 -35.45
CA PHE A 451 27.85 3.53 -36.64
C PHE A 451 28.79 4.74 -36.73
N GLU A 452 29.00 5.17 -37.98
CA GLU A 452 29.67 6.43 -38.30
C GLU A 452 28.80 7.16 -39.33
N SER A 453 28.38 8.38 -39.00
CA SER A 453 27.50 9.19 -39.87
C SER A 453 27.84 10.66 -39.68
N ALA A 454 28.02 11.40 -40.79
CA ALA A 454 28.31 12.84 -40.83
C ALA A 454 29.51 13.28 -39.91
N GLY A 455 30.53 12.40 -39.78
CA GLY A 455 31.69 12.66 -38.92
C GLY A 455 31.48 12.38 -37.43
N ALA A 456 30.29 12.00 -37.01
CA ALA A 456 30.02 11.55 -35.65
C ALA A 456 30.11 10.00 -35.57
N ARG A 457 30.76 9.52 -34.53
CA ARG A 457 30.82 8.08 -34.19
C ARG A 457 29.87 7.80 -33.05
N GLY A 458 29.27 6.63 -33.08
CA GLY A 458 28.37 6.22 -32.02
C GLY A 458 28.02 4.72 -32.05
N ALA A 459 27.19 4.31 -31.14
CA ALA A 459 26.65 2.95 -31.08
C ALA A 459 25.19 2.93 -30.66
N VAL A 460 24.44 2.01 -31.25
CA VAL A 460 23.12 1.61 -30.77
C VAL A 460 23.29 0.28 -30.04
N GLN A 461 22.61 0.12 -28.92
CA GLN A 461 22.61 -1.12 -28.14
C GLN A 461 21.18 -1.51 -27.75
N GLY A 462 20.96 -2.82 -27.66
CA GLY A 462 19.69 -3.37 -27.21
C GLY A 462 19.89 -4.63 -26.37
N THR A 463 18.97 -4.87 -25.47
CA THR A 463 18.90 -6.10 -24.67
C THR A 463 17.47 -6.61 -24.73
N LEU A 464 17.33 -7.92 -24.93
CA LEU A 464 16.08 -8.65 -24.72
C LEU A 464 16.39 -9.84 -23.83
N GLY A 465 15.63 -9.99 -22.74
CA GLY A 465 15.83 -11.06 -21.78
C GLY A 465 14.57 -11.51 -21.09
N TRP A 466 14.63 -12.69 -20.51
CA TRP A 466 13.66 -13.24 -19.58
C TRP A 466 14.31 -13.32 -18.20
N ARG A 467 13.65 -12.74 -17.21
CA ARG A 467 14.06 -12.75 -15.79
C ARG A 467 13.12 -13.62 -15.00
N HIS A 468 13.67 -14.46 -14.13
CA HIS A 468 12.94 -15.25 -13.15
C HIS A 468 13.40 -14.92 -11.74
N ALA A 469 12.45 -14.73 -10.81
CA ALA A 469 12.72 -14.40 -9.42
C ALA A 469 12.35 -15.56 -8.47
N PHE A 470 13.27 -15.89 -7.57
CA PHE A 470 13.14 -16.90 -6.52
C PHE A 470 13.20 -16.26 -5.15
N GLY A 471 12.61 -16.90 -4.13
CA GLY A 471 12.68 -16.46 -2.74
C GLY A 471 11.48 -15.63 -2.30
N ASP A 472 11.69 -14.61 -1.47
CA ASP A 472 10.65 -13.84 -0.77
C ASP A 472 10.01 -12.79 -1.69
N ARG A 473 9.27 -13.25 -2.71
CA ARG A 473 8.59 -12.37 -3.67
C ARG A 473 7.39 -11.63 -3.09
N ASN A 474 6.77 -12.19 -2.04
CA ASN A 474 5.67 -11.59 -1.30
C ASN A 474 6.22 -11.05 0.03
N PRO A 475 6.62 -9.78 0.10
CA PRO A 475 7.22 -9.23 1.31
C PRO A 475 6.22 -9.26 2.46
N LEU A 476 6.69 -9.64 3.64
CA LEU A 476 5.90 -9.80 4.85
C LEU A 476 6.37 -8.80 5.91
N SER A 477 5.43 -8.08 6.52
CA SER A 477 5.69 -7.23 7.67
C SER A 477 4.87 -7.71 8.87
N THR A 478 5.54 -7.96 9.99
CA THR A 478 4.89 -8.32 11.26
C THR A 478 4.79 -7.09 12.14
N MET A 479 3.58 -6.83 12.62
CA MET A 479 3.25 -5.61 13.36
C MET A 479 2.27 -5.91 14.49
N SER A 480 2.15 -4.98 15.44
CA SER A 480 1.10 -4.96 16.46
C SER A 480 0.59 -3.52 16.63
N PHE A 481 -0.61 -3.35 17.14
CA PHE A 481 -1.08 -2.02 17.53
C PHE A 481 -0.32 -1.52 18.76
N VAL A 482 0.01 -0.23 18.80
CA VAL A 482 0.73 0.36 19.95
C VAL A 482 -0.11 0.26 21.23
N GLN A 483 -1.44 0.24 21.09
CA GLN A 483 -2.37 0.07 22.22
C GLN A 483 -2.40 -1.36 22.80
N GLY A 484 -1.74 -2.36 22.18
CA GLY A 484 -1.71 -3.74 22.61
C GLY A 484 -2.33 -4.69 21.59
N GLY A 485 -2.77 -5.87 22.05
CA GLY A 485 -3.30 -6.94 21.21
C GLY A 485 -2.20 -7.80 20.59
N ASP A 486 -2.62 -8.80 19.84
CA ASP A 486 -1.73 -9.78 19.22
C ASP A 486 -0.98 -9.17 18.03
N ALA A 487 0.23 -9.67 17.79
CA ALA A 487 0.96 -9.38 16.56
C ALA A 487 0.28 -10.03 15.35
N PHE A 488 0.33 -9.35 14.22
CA PHE A 488 -0.22 -9.83 12.96
C PHE A 488 0.76 -9.56 11.81
N SER A 489 0.65 -10.36 10.76
CA SER A 489 1.50 -10.20 9.59
C SER A 489 0.66 -9.89 8.36
N VAL A 490 1.13 -8.92 7.57
CA VAL A 490 0.53 -8.54 6.29
C VAL A 490 1.54 -8.68 5.17
N THR A 491 1.05 -9.07 4.00
CA THR A 491 1.84 -9.11 2.77
C THR A 491 1.65 -7.83 1.98
N GLY A 492 2.76 -7.34 1.42
CA GLY A 492 2.75 -6.20 0.50
C GLY A 492 2.62 -6.61 -0.96
N ALA A 493 2.65 -5.61 -1.85
CA ALA A 493 2.58 -5.82 -3.29
C ALA A 493 3.69 -6.77 -3.77
N PRO A 494 3.35 -7.84 -4.52
CA PRO A 494 4.31 -8.87 -4.90
C PRO A 494 5.32 -8.39 -5.95
N VAL A 495 6.53 -8.97 -5.89
CA VAL A 495 7.52 -8.86 -6.97
C VAL A 495 7.18 -9.90 -8.04
N ALA A 496 7.22 -9.52 -9.32
CA ALA A 496 6.95 -10.42 -10.44
C ALA A 496 7.88 -11.64 -10.40
N GLN A 497 7.31 -12.84 -10.59
CA GLN A 497 8.08 -14.07 -10.70
C GLN A 497 8.80 -14.13 -12.03
N ASP A 498 8.07 -13.87 -13.11
CA ASP A 498 8.57 -13.88 -14.46
C ASP A 498 8.40 -12.49 -15.09
N ALA A 499 9.43 -12.01 -15.77
CA ALA A 499 9.39 -10.74 -16.45
C ALA A 499 10.23 -10.74 -17.72
N VAL A 500 9.73 -10.06 -18.73
CA VAL A 500 10.51 -9.68 -19.92
C VAL A 500 11.30 -8.43 -19.61
N VAL A 501 12.58 -8.44 -19.94
CA VAL A 501 13.49 -7.30 -19.82
C VAL A 501 13.84 -6.78 -21.21
N VAL A 502 13.69 -5.47 -21.42
CA VAL A 502 14.02 -4.80 -22.69
C VAL A 502 14.88 -3.59 -22.35
N GLU A 503 16.00 -3.42 -23.06
CA GLU A 503 16.80 -2.20 -22.99
C GLU A 503 17.10 -1.72 -24.40
N LEU A 504 17.08 -0.40 -24.61
CA LEU A 504 17.47 0.26 -25.85
C LEU A 504 18.32 1.47 -25.51
N GLY A 505 19.44 1.63 -26.21
CA GLY A 505 20.34 2.73 -25.95
C GLY A 505 21.03 3.26 -27.20
N VAL A 506 21.36 4.54 -27.18
CA VAL A 506 22.19 5.18 -28.18
C VAL A 506 23.28 5.98 -27.48
N GLY A 507 24.50 5.84 -27.94
CA GLY A 507 25.64 6.62 -27.49
C GLY A 507 26.33 7.31 -28.64
N ILE A 508 26.76 8.57 -28.45
CA ILE A 508 27.44 9.39 -29.46
C ILE A 508 28.70 9.98 -28.86
N ASP A 509 29.80 9.90 -29.60
CA ASP A 509 31.05 10.53 -29.22
C ASP A 509 30.98 12.03 -29.55
N VAL A 510 30.78 12.85 -28.53
CA VAL A 510 30.73 14.32 -28.66
C VAL A 510 32.14 14.94 -28.74
N SER A 511 33.15 14.20 -28.31
CA SER A 511 34.59 14.53 -28.47
C SER A 511 35.41 13.25 -28.47
N LYS A 512 36.75 13.38 -28.75
CA LYS A 512 37.71 12.27 -28.65
C LYS A 512 37.80 11.66 -27.25
N ARG A 513 37.28 12.37 -26.21
CA ARG A 513 37.38 11.97 -24.80
C ARG A 513 36.00 11.77 -24.13
N THR A 514 34.92 12.19 -24.78
CA THR A 514 33.61 12.23 -24.14
C THR A 514 32.58 11.55 -25.02
N THR A 515 31.86 10.58 -24.43
CA THR A 515 30.68 9.97 -25.03
C THR A 515 29.47 10.29 -24.17
N VAL A 516 28.37 10.67 -24.81
CA VAL A 516 27.04 10.87 -24.16
C VAL A 516 26.12 9.77 -24.65
N SER A 517 25.39 9.15 -23.74
CA SER A 517 24.45 8.07 -24.06
C SER A 517 23.10 8.30 -23.41
N ALA A 518 22.04 7.92 -24.13
CA ALA A 518 20.67 7.83 -23.60
C ALA A 518 20.19 6.39 -23.67
N LEU A 519 19.60 5.89 -22.58
CA LEU A 519 19.13 4.53 -22.49
C LEU A 519 17.68 4.53 -21.97
N TYR A 520 16.87 3.67 -22.56
CA TYR A 520 15.56 3.28 -22.05
C TYR A 520 15.65 1.84 -21.55
N GLY A 521 15.03 1.54 -20.40
CA GLY A 521 14.86 0.21 -19.86
C GLY A 521 13.40 -0.07 -19.53
N GLY A 522 12.97 -1.31 -19.78
CA GLY A 522 11.64 -1.79 -19.43
C GLY A 522 11.70 -3.18 -18.82
N GLN A 523 10.87 -3.43 -17.82
CA GLN A 523 10.63 -4.75 -17.26
C GLN A 523 9.12 -4.95 -17.08
N PHE A 524 8.58 -6.07 -17.59
CA PHE A 524 7.16 -6.33 -17.66
C PHE A 524 6.87 -7.78 -17.29
N GLY A 525 6.03 -8.01 -16.27
CA GLY A 525 5.64 -9.37 -15.86
C GLY A 525 4.68 -9.37 -14.66
N ASP A 526 3.79 -10.35 -14.59
CA ASP A 526 2.86 -10.61 -13.47
C ASP A 526 2.10 -9.35 -12.97
N GLY A 527 1.65 -8.50 -13.91
CA GLY A 527 0.97 -7.24 -13.56
C GLY A 527 1.90 -6.10 -13.13
N ASN A 528 3.21 -6.36 -12.99
CA ASN A 528 4.21 -5.36 -12.67
C ASN A 528 4.79 -4.74 -13.94
N ARG A 529 5.07 -3.43 -13.87
CA ARG A 529 5.70 -2.66 -14.95
C ARG A 529 6.74 -1.75 -14.36
N GLN A 530 7.92 -1.77 -14.93
CA GLN A 530 8.97 -0.81 -14.64
C GLN A 530 9.45 -0.21 -15.95
N ASN A 531 9.56 1.11 -16.00
CA ASN A 531 10.18 1.84 -17.10
C ASN A 531 11.28 2.70 -16.52
N SER A 532 12.40 2.83 -17.23
CA SER A 532 13.52 3.67 -16.82
C SER A 532 14.06 4.49 -17.97
N GLY A 533 14.52 5.69 -17.66
CA GLY A 533 15.31 6.53 -18.54
C GLY A 533 16.63 6.87 -17.89
N THR A 534 17.74 6.75 -18.63
CA THR A 534 19.09 7.03 -18.11
C THR A 534 19.82 7.90 -19.11
N LEU A 535 20.49 8.93 -18.59
CA LEU A 535 21.49 9.71 -19.30
C LEU A 535 22.86 9.41 -18.69
N GLU A 536 23.83 9.11 -19.56
CA GLU A 536 25.18 8.75 -19.16
C GLU A 536 26.20 9.64 -19.85
N VAL A 537 27.17 10.09 -19.08
CA VAL A 537 28.36 10.76 -19.59
C VAL A 537 29.59 9.94 -19.21
N LYS A 538 30.40 9.60 -20.20
CA LYS A 538 31.67 8.87 -20.08
C LYS A 538 32.80 9.78 -20.41
N TYR A 539 33.88 9.71 -19.64
CA TYR A 539 35.07 10.54 -19.85
C TYR A 539 36.35 9.71 -19.79
N ARG A 540 37.24 10.03 -20.72
CA ARG A 540 38.60 9.48 -20.79
C ARG A 540 39.60 10.60 -20.49
N TYR A 541 40.42 10.43 -19.50
CA TYR A 541 41.52 11.34 -19.17
C TYR A 541 42.86 10.98 -19.81
#